data_3b6d3ca903646b7bd4f699a90e9b0b2f
#
_entry.id   3b6d3ca903646b7bd4f699a90e9b0b2f
#
_cell.length_a   1.000
_cell.length_b   1.000
_cell.length_c   1.000
_cell.angle_alpha   90.00
_cell.angle_beta   90.00
_cell.angle_gamma   90.00
#
_symmetry.space_group_name_H-M   'P 1'
#
loop_
_entity.id
_entity.type
_entity.pdbx_description
1 polymer ?
#
loop_
_entity_poly.entity_id
_entity_poly.type
_entity_poly.pdbx_seq_one_letter_code
_entity_poly.pdbx_strand_id
1 'polypeptide(L)'
;MINSLKCSFLSLFIIIIPFLLPAQGRERGGFIIEGNIIREDSKESLPNAYIVIRELNIWEYSNENGLFRFEKISKGVYTLDIFSLGYVARSIKLEISGNIESLIIEVKEDNLEIEEVIVTAETGKAINTSSVIGTTAIRHLQPSSLTDIMQLLPGSLTSNPTLTSKNDITIRSIYDPGNNNARGVALLINGSRVSNEASIMVERTSELFNTLDYRKFSTDNIESVEVLKGILSAEYGDVTAGAVLVKTKAGRTPFEIRVKADPRTKAISFSKGFYLGNESGNLNIDADYARAYKDARSPVDIYNRATLGLTYSNTFIRGSSPLRFNAYLSGYLVGNNSLIDPDVSMRDFTKRREANLSLTMYGNWQLKRSWITSLNYNFSGRVGREDYQKYSVNNGLPLPTTERKT
;
A
#
# COMPACT_ATOMS: atom_id res chain seq x y z
N MET A 1 25.95 -7.30 22.00
CA MET A 1 25.08 -6.12 21.87
C MET A 1 23.84 -6.34 20.98
N ILE A 2 23.91 -7.17 19.92
CA ILE A 2 22.80 -7.43 19.00
C ILE A 2 21.65 -8.27 19.61
N ASN A 3 21.95 -9.11 20.59
CA ASN A 3 20.94 -9.97 21.24
C ASN A 3 20.05 -9.22 22.26
N SER A 4 20.51 -8.10 22.84
CA SER A 4 19.72 -7.32 23.78
C SER A 4 18.63 -6.48 23.12
N LEU A 5 18.88 -5.98 21.88
CA LEU A 5 17.87 -5.22 21.13
C LEU A 5 16.71 -6.11 20.64
N LYS A 6 16.99 -7.37 20.30
CA LYS A 6 15.96 -8.33 19.87
C LYS A 6 14.98 -8.67 21.02
N CYS A 7 15.48 -8.77 22.22
CA CYS A 7 14.63 -9.02 23.40
C CYS A 7 13.80 -7.79 23.81
N SER A 8 14.34 -6.56 23.66
CA SER A 8 13.60 -5.34 24.01
C SER A 8 12.43 -5.06 23.07
N PHE A 9 12.58 -5.36 21.76
CA PHE A 9 11.47 -5.18 20.81
C PHE A 9 10.39 -6.24 20.96
N LEU A 10 10.78 -7.46 21.25
CA LEU A 10 9.84 -8.56 21.52
C LEU A 10 9.11 -8.37 22.85
N SER A 11 9.79 -7.88 23.87
CA SER A 11 9.18 -7.58 25.18
C SER A 11 8.25 -6.37 25.14
N LEU A 12 8.51 -5.36 24.31
CA LEU A 12 7.60 -4.24 24.09
C LEU A 12 6.31 -4.69 23.39
N PHE A 13 6.42 -5.65 22.46
CA PHE A 13 5.26 -6.25 21.78
C PHE A 13 4.40 -7.08 22.71
N ILE A 14 5.02 -7.81 23.64
CA ILE A 14 4.32 -8.65 24.65
C ILE A 14 3.65 -7.77 25.71
N ILE A 15 4.18 -6.59 26.04
CA ILE A 15 3.59 -5.68 27.04
C ILE A 15 2.38 -4.92 26.48
N ILE A 16 2.30 -4.70 25.17
CA ILE A 16 1.17 -4.00 24.53
C ILE A 16 -0.03 -4.93 24.27
N ILE A 17 0.19 -6.23 24.07
CA ILE A 17 -0.88 -7.20 23.82
C ILE A 17 -1.91 -7.31 24.98
N PRO A 18 -1.56 -7.34 26.27
CA PRO A 18 -2.56 -7.43 27.33
C PRO A 18 -3.41 -6.18 27.52
N PHE A 19 -2.98 -5.01 26.98
CA PHE A 19 -3.78 -3.80 26.98
C PHE A 19 -4.88 -3.77 25.90
N LEU A 20 -4.79 -4.70 24.93
CA LEU A 20 -5.74 -4.86 23.82
C LEU A 20 -6.80 -5.94 24.07
N LEU A 21 -6.76 -6.64 25.23
CA LEU A 21 -7.83 -7.56 25.57
C LEU A 21 -9.13 -6.77 25.82
N PRO A 22 -10.21 -7.08 25.10
CA PRO A 22 -11.47 -6.39 25.27
C PRO A 22 -11.99 -6.66 26.70
N ALA A 23 -12.13 -5.59 27.49
CA ALA A 23 -12.92 -5.67 28.69
C ALA A 23 -14.35 -6.06 28.27
N GLN A 24 -14.85 -7.19 28.75
CA GLN A 24 -16.20 -7.65 28.47
C GLN A 24 -17.19 -6.52 28.84
N GLY A 25 -17.59 -5.76 27.80
CA GLY A 25 -18.57 -4.69 27.90
C GLY A 25 -19.96 -5.29 27.71
N ARG A 26 -20.85 -5.00 28.64
CA ARG A 26 -22.29 -5.31 28.60
C ARG A 26 -22.84 -5.01 27.20
N GLU A 27 -23.53 -5.99 26.64
CA GLU A 27 -24.31 -5.86 25.40
C GLU A 27 -25.29 -4.66 25.52
N ARG A 28 -25.02 -3.60 24.82
CA ARG A 28 -26.02 -2.60 24.49
C ARG A 28 -26.52 -2.96 23.12
N GLY A 29 -27.80 -3.36 23.02
CA GLY A 29 -28.48 -3.68 21.79
C GLY A 29 -28.27 -2.57 20.75
N GLY A 30 -27.63 -2.89 19.65
CA GLY A 30 -27.57 -2.05 18.45
C GLY A 30 -28.66 -2.51 17.48
N PHE A 31 -28.96 -1.64 16.52
CA PHE A 31 -29.91 -1.93 15.44
C PHE A 31 -29.26 -2.81 14.37
N ILE A 32 -30.10 -3.52 13.64
CA ILE A 32 -29.73 -4.36 12.52
C ILE A 32 -30.14 -3.60 11.24
N ILE A 33 -29.26 -3.60 10.25
CA ILE A 33 -29.56 -3.18 8.87
C ILE A 33 -29.44 -4.41 8.00
N GLU A 34 -30.54 -4.84 7.44
CA GLU A 34 -30.62 -5.95 6.52
C GLU A 34 -31.21 -5.47 5.19
N GLY A 35 -30.60 -5.89 4.09
CA GLY A 35 -31.07 -5.48 2.79
C GLY A 35 -30.66 -6.43 1.70
N ASN A 36 -31.23 -6.20 0.51
CA ASN A 36 -30.93 -6.93 -0.71
C ASN A 36 -30.46 -5.96 -1.79
N ILE A 37 -29.37 -6.33 -2.45
CA ILE A 37 -28.84 -5.61 -3.62
C ILE A 37 -29.34 -6.32 -4.87
N ILE A 38 -30.00 -5.56 -5.72
CA ILE A 38 -30.58 -6.05 -6.97
C ILE A 38 -30.10 -5.20 -8.15
N ARG A 39 -30.09 -5.79 -9.32
CA ARG A 39 -29.86 -5.08 -10.57
C ARG A 39 -31.07 -4.23 -10.92
N GLU A 40 -30.84 -3.02 -11.40
CA GLU A 40 -31.94 -2.11 -11.80
C GLU A 40 -32.76 -2.66 -12.97
N ASP A 41 -32.10 -3.27 -13.95
CA ASP A 41 -32.70 -3.72 -15.20
C ASP A 41 -33.44 -5.06 -15.05
N SER A 42 -32.76 -6.10 -14.57
CA SER A 42 -33.30 -7.47 -14.49
C SER A 42 -34.03 -7.78 -13.19
N LYS A 43 -33.89 -6.90 -12.16
CA LYS A 43 -34.36 -7.14 -10.78
C LYS A 43 -33.79 -8.40 -10.12
N GLU A 44 -32.75 -8.98 -10.71
CA GLU A 44 -32.04 -10.12 -10.16
C GLU A 44 -31.13 -9.71 -9.01
N SER A 45 -30.97 -10.59 -8.05
CA SER A 45 -30.06 -10.40 -6.92
C SER A 45 -28.61 -10.27 -7.37
N LEU A 46 -27.86 -9.33 -6.79
CA LEU A 46 -26.46 -9.10 -7.11
C LEU A 46 -25.56 -9.64 -6.00
N PRO A 47 -24.86 -10.76 -6.22
CA PRO A 47 -23.90 -11.30 -5.27
C PRO A 47 -22.58 -10.54 -5.29
N ASN A 48 -21.84 -10.64 -4.18
CA ASN A 48 -20.48 -10.09 -4.02
C ASN A 48 -20.39 -8.56 -4.22
N ALA A 49 -21.49 -7.83 -4.06
CA ALA A 49 -21.43 -6.39 -3.98
C ALA A 49 -20.80 -5.99 -2.64
N TYR A 50 -19.94 -4.99 -2.66
CA TYR A 50 -19.24 -4.46 -1.50
C TYR A 50 -20.02 -3.26 -0.93
N ILE A 51 -20.45 -3.34 0.30
CA ILE A 51 -21.25 -2.33 0.98
C ILE A 51 -20.46 -1.77 2.15
N VAL A 52 -20.34 -0.44 2.23
CA VAL A 52 -19.61 0.26 3.30
C VAL A 52 -20.53 1.22 4.01
N ILE A 53 -20.54 1.24 5.34
CA ILE A 53 -21.06 2.35 6.11
C ILE A 53 -19.91 3.34 6.35
N ARG A 54 -19.90 4.44 5.62
CA ARG A 54 -18.79 5.41 5.56
C ARG A 54 -18.38 5.94 6.92
N GLU A 55 -19.33 6.35 7.74
CA GLU A 55 -19.11 6.99 9.04
C GLU A 55 -18.55 6.00 10.09
N LEU A 56 -18.89 4.73 9.96
CA LEU A 56 -18.44 3.66 10.87
C LEU A 56 -17.23 2.91 10.30
N ASN A 57 -17.00 3.05 8.99
CA ASN A 57 -15.96 2.32 8.25
C ASN A 57 -16.07 0.81 8.45
N ILE A 58 -17.29 0.31 8.49
CA ILE A 58 -17.61 -1.11 8.48
C ILE A 58 -18.19 -1.47 7.12
N TRP A 59 -17.94 -2.68 6.67
CA TRP A 59 -18.40 -3.15 5.38
C TRP A 59 -18.82 -4.60 5.44
N GLU A 60 -19.65 -4.96 4.49
CA GLU A 60 -20.11 -6.33 4.23
C GLU A 60 -20.13 -6.59 2.72
N TYR A 61 -20.19 -7.87 2.37
CA TYR A 61 -20.48 -8.31 1.01
C TYR A 61 -21.87 -8.91 0.93
N SER A 62 -22.59 -8.64 -0.16
CA SER A 62 -23.81 -9.39 -0.44
C SER A 62 -23.49 -10.85 -0.71
N ASN A 63 -24.31 -11.75 -0.17
CA ASN A 63 -24.21 -13.19 -0.38
C ASN A 63 -24.71 -13.59 -1.77
N GLU A 64 -24.81 -14.90 -2.06
CA GLU A 64 -25.28 -15.44 -3.34
C GLU A 64 -26.70 -14.98 -3.72
N ASN A 65 -27.53 -14.63 -2.73
CA ASN A 65 -28.88 -14.11 -2.92
C ASN A 65 -28.95 -12.56 -2.86
N GLY A 66 -27.81 -11.86 -2.96
CA GLY A 66 -27.75 -10.42 -2.89
C GLY A 66 -27.95 -9.81 -1.50
N LEU A 67 -28.15 -10.64 -0.45
CA LEU A 67 -28.44 -10.17 0.89
C LEU A 67 -27.19 -9.74 1.63
N PHE A 68 -27.28 -8.60 2.36
CA PHE A 68 -26.25 -8.13 3.29
C PHE A 68 -26.86 -7.84 4.65
N ARG A 69 -26.02 -7.85 5.71
CA ARG A 69 -26.46 -7.60 7.06
C ARG A 69 -25.38 -6.91 7.89
N PHE A 70 -25.72 -5.77 8.48
CA PHE A 70 -24.92 -5.11 9.50
C PHE A 70 -25.62 -5.25 10.85
N GLU A 71 -24.87 -5.52 11.89
CA GLU A 71 -25.38 -5.67 13.26
C GLU A 71 -24.76 -4.62 14.17
N LYS A 72 -25.44 -4.36 15.29
CA LYS A 72 -24.97 -3.47 16.36
C LYS A 72 -24.73 -2.02 15.91
N ILE A 73 -25.54 -1.52 14.99
CA ILE A 73 -25.47 -0.13 14.52
C ILE A 73 -26.16 0.79 15.51
N SER A 74 -25.46 1.83 15.95
CA SER A 74 -26.05 2.84 16.85
C SER A 74 -27.07 3.71 16.12
N LYS A 75 -28.00 4.34 16.84
CA LYS A 75 -28.89 5.36 16.28
C LYS A 75 -28.07 6.49 15.69
N GLY A 76 -28.39 6.89 14.46
CA GLY A 76 -27.67 7.96 13.74
C GLY A 76 -28.04 8.08 12.26
N VAL A 77 -27.40 9.00 11.58
CA VAL A 77 -27.48 9.15 10.13
C VAL A 77 -26.19 8.65 9.53
N TYR A 78 -26.30 7.73 8.58
CA TYR A 78 -25.15 7.05 7.96
C TYR A 78 -25.26 7.06 6.45
N THR A 79 -24.12 7.03 5.78
CA THR A 79 -24.01 6.88 4.33
C THR A 79 -23.56 5.47 4.00
N LEU A 80 -24.40 4.72 3.28
CA LEU A 80 -24.03 3.44 2.71
C LEU A 80 -23.51 3.68 1.30
N ASP A 81 -22.27 3.26 1.06
CA ASP A 81 -21.67 3.23 -0.27
C ASP A 81 -21.65 1.79 -0.78
N ILE A 82 -22.18 1.59 -1.98
CA ILE A 82 -22.29 0.30 -2.62
C ILE A 82 -21.40 0.27 -3.87
N PHE A 83 -20.57 -0.74 -3.97
CA PHE A 83 -19.65 -0.97 -5.10
C PHE A 83 -19.80 -2.40 -5.59
N SER A 84 -19.85 -2.56 -6.89
CA SER A 84 -19.75 -3.87 -7.53
C SER A 84 -19.09 -3.73 -8.89
N LEU A 85 -18.33 -4.75 -9.30
CA LEU A 85 -17.65 -4.73 -10.59
C LEU A 85 -18.67 -4.79 -11.72
N GLY A 86 -18.59 -3.84 -12.66
CA GLY A 86 -19.55 -3.72 -13.77
C GLY A 86 -20.84 -2.98 -13.42
N TYR A 87 -20.88 -2.27 -12.28
CA TYR A 87 -22.02 -1.50 -11.83
C TYR A 87 -21.61 -0.10 -11.36
N VAL A 88 -22.48 0.88 -11.60
CA VAL A 88 -22.26 2.25 -11.14
C VAL A 88 -22.31 2.30 -9.61
N ALA A 89 -21.28 2.87 -8.99
CA ALA A 89 -21.24 3.03 -7.53
C ALA A 89 -22.42 3.87 -7.06
N ARG A 90 -23.07 3.45 -5.98
CA ARG A 90 -24.24 4.12 -5.42
C ARG A 90 -24.03 4.47 -3.96
N SER A 91 -24.40 5.70 -3.57
CA SER A 91 -24.39 6.16 -2.19
C SER A 91 -25.80 6.50 -1.74
N ILE A 92 -26.22 5.98 -0.60
CA ILE A 92 -27.53 6.27 0.01
C ILE A 92 -27.36 6.73 1.45
N LYS A 93 -28.15 7.74 1.87
CA LYS A 93 -28.19 8.17 3.27
C LYS A 93 -29.34 7.46 3.98
N LEU A 94 -29.03 6.87 5.13
CA LEU A 94 -30.01 6.19 5.99
C LEU A 94 -30.03 6.82 7.37
N GLU A 95 -31.22 7.12 7.87
CA GLU A 95 -31.45 7.49 9.26
C GLU A 95 -31.87 6.25 10.04
N ILE A 96 -31.02 5.83 10.97
CA ILE A 96 -31.24 4.62 11.78
C ILE A 96 -31.82 5.02 13.11
N SER A 97 -33.10 4.72 13.31
CA SER A 97 -33.82 4.88 14.57
C SER A 97 -34.41 3.57 15.12
N GLY A 98 -34.30 2.48 14.34
CA GLY A 98 -34.77 1.12 14.62
C GLY A 98 -34.11 0.12 13.68
N ASN A 99 -34.49 -1.17 13.79
CA ASN A 99 -34.06 -2.18 12.84
C ASN A 99 -34.61 -1.88 11.44
N ILE A 100 -33.77 -2.09 10.42
CA ILE A 100 -34.14 -2.01 9.01
C ILE A 100 -33.97 -3.40 8.41
N GLU A 101 -35.08 -4.09 8.10
CA GLU A 101 -35.09 -5.51 7.72
C GLU A 101 -35.36 -5.76 6.22
N SER A 102 -35.66 -4.74 5.44
CA SER A 102 -36.06 -4.93 4.03
C SER A 102 -35.57 -3.80 3.13
N LEU A 103 -34.31 -3.40 3.27
CA LEU A 103 -33.72 -2.36 2.43
C LEU A 103 -33.40 -2.94 1.04
N ILE A 104 -34.07 -2.48 0.01
CA ILE A 104 -33.76 -2.84 -1.38
C ILE A 104 -32.90 -1.74 -1.99
N ILE A 105 -31.73 -2.13 -2.50
CA ILE A 105 -30.81 -1.22 -3.18
C ILE A 105 -30.64 -1.68 -4.62
N GLU A 106 -31.14 -0.84 -5.54
CA GLU A 106 -30.98 -1.09 -6.97
C GLU A 106 -29.65 -0.48 -7.44
N VAL A 107 -28.86 -1.26 -8.16
CA VAL A 107 -27.62 -0.81 -8.80
C VAL A 107 -27.75 -0.93 -10.31
N LYS A 108 -27.34 0.13 -11.01
CA LYS A 108 -27.39 0.19 -12.47
C LYS A 108 -26.14 -0.47 -13.04
N GLU A 109 -26.33 -1.29 -14.06
CA GLU A 109 -25.22 -1.85 -14.83
C GLU A 109 -24.43 -0.71 -15.48
N ASP A 110 -23.14 -0.73 -15.26
CA ASP A 110 -22.22 0.16 -15.94
C ASP A 110 -21.85 -0.50 -17.26
N ASN A 111 -22.43 0.02 -18.34
CA ASN A 111 -21.95 -0.39 -19.67
C ASN A 111 -20.50 0.05 -19.71
N LEU A 112 -19.60 -0.93 -19.67
CA LEU A 112 -18.15 -0.77 -19.81
C LEU A 112 -17.80 -0.11 -21.17
N GLU A 113 -18.21 1.10 -21.42
CA GLU A 113 -17.36 2.05 -22.08
C GLU A 113 -16.17 2.20 -21.16
N ILE A 114 -14.98 1.84 -21.66
CA ILE A 114 -13.71 1.94 -20.95
C ILE A 114 -13.72 3.30 -20.28
N GLU A 115 -14.10 3.32 -18.99
CA GLU A 115 -14.05 4.56 -18.24
C GLU A 115 -12.62 5.05 -18.36
N GLU A 116 -12.50 6.17 -19.04
CA GLU A 116 -11.30 6.97 -19.06
C GLU A 116 -10.74 6.97 -17.65
N VAL A 117 -9.50 6.52 -17.48
CA VAL A 117 -8.83 6.45 -16.19
C VAL A 117 -8.84 7.87 -15.61
N ILE A 118 -9.90 8.20 -14.87
CA ILE A 118 -10.06 9.52 -14.28
C ILE A 118 -9.08 9.59 -13.11
N VAL A 119 -7.92 10.16 -13.38
CA VAL A 119 -7.07 10.70 -12.33
C VAL A 119 -7.78 11.94 -11.83
N THR A 120 -8.59 11.78 -10.81
CA THR A 120 -9.34 12.89 -10.21
C THR A 120 -8.33 13.82 -9.53
N ALA A 121 -8.02 14.93 -10.18
CA ALA A 121 -7.38 16.04 -9.49
C ALA A 121 -8.45 16.71 -8.64
N GLU A 122 -8.60 16.31 -7.38
CA GLU A 122 -9.40 17.07 -6.43
C GLU A 122 -8.68 18.39 -6.16
N THR A 123 -9.23 19.46 -6.71
CA THR A 123 -8.85 20.82 -6.34
C THR A 123 -9.48 21.10 -4.99
N GLY A 124 -8.90 20.55 -3.92
CA GLY A 124 -9.29 20.88 -2.55
C GLY A 124 -9.04 22.36 -2.28
N LYS A 125 -9.72 22.94 -1.29
CA LYS A 125 -9.54 24.31 -0.79
C LYS A 125 -8.12 24.60 -0.24
N ALA A 126 -7.20 23.66 -0.36
CA ALA A 126 -5.79 23.80 0.03
C ALA A 126 -4.96 24.31 -1.16
N ILE A 127 -3.89 24.99 -0.87
CA ILE A 127 -2.89 25.52 -1.83
C ILE A 127 -2.21 24.38 -2.63
N ASN A 128 -2.47 23.14 -2.27
CA ASN A 128 -1.88 21.92 -2.82
C ASN A 128 -2.74 21.36 -3.95
N THR A 129 -2.10 21.00 -5.05
CA THR A 129 -2.71 20.18 -6.09
C THR A 129 -2.44 18.72 -5.76
N SER A 130 -3.46 17.94 -5.49
CA SER A 130 -3.35 16.48 -5.32
C SER A 130 -3.82 15.74 -6.56
N SER A 131 -3.24 14.59 -6.80
CA SER A 131 -3.68 13.64 -7.83
C SER A 131 -3.79 12.28 -7.18
N VAL A 132 -4.97 11.66 -7.24
CA VAL A 132 -5.23 10.35 -6.61
C VAL A 132 -5.36 9.29 -7.70
N ILE A 133 -4.62 8.19 -7.54
CA ILE A 133 -4.62 7.02 -8.40
C ILE A 133 -5.22 5.87 -7.60
N GLY A 134 -6.40 5.43 -7.98
CA GLY A 134 -7.13 4.37 -7.28
C GLY A 134 -6.78 2.95 -7.74
N THR A 135 -7.35 1.96 -7.07
CA THR A 135 -7.10 0.52 -7.29
C THR A 135 -7.38 0.09 -8.74
N THR A 136 -8.43 0.60 -9.38
CA THR A 136 -8.81 0.25 -10.74
C THR A 136 -7.73 0.64 -11.75
N ALA A 137 -7.21 1.87 -11.65
CA ALA A 137 -6.12 2.35 -12.50
C ALA A 137 -4.83 1.55 -12.27
N ILE A 138 -4.51 1.24 -11.02
CA ILE A 138 -3.34 0.42 -10.65
C ILE A 138 -3.47 -1.00 -11.22
N ARG A 139 -4.64 -1.62 -11.12
CA ARG A 139 -4.89 -2.96 -11.68
C ARG A 139 -4.78 -2.97 -13.21
N HIS A 140 -5.28 -1.94 -13.86
CA HIS A 140 -5.21 -1.83 -15.32
C HIS A 140 -3.75 -1.68 -15.81
N LEU A 141 -2.96 -0.87 -15.13
CA LEU A 141 -1.54 -0.67 -15.46
C LEU A 141 -0.67 -1.90 -15.20
N GLN A 142 -1.05 -2.75 -14.23
CA GLN A 142 -0.24 -3.90 -13.76
C GLN A 142 1.22 -3.52 -13.45
N PRO A 143 1.46 -2.55 -12.58
CA PRO A 143 2.78 -2.01 -12.33
C PRO A 143 3.69 -3.06 -11.68
N SER A 144 4.98 -2.98 -11.94
CA SER A 144 6.01 -3.81 -11.30
C SER A 144 6.66 -3.11 -10.12
N SER A 145 6.64 -1.79 -10.14
CA SER A 145 7.21 -0.91 -9.10
C SER A 145 6.31 0.30 -8.85
N LEU A 146 6.52 0.97 -7.74
CA LEU A 146 5.76 2.17 -7.40
C LEU A 146 6.00 3.32 -8.41
N THR A 147 7.19 3.38 -9.02
CA THR A 147 7.48 4.36 -10.08
C THR A 147 6.63 4.17 -11.32
N ASP A 148 6.22 2.95 -11.61
CA ASP A 148 5.36 2.68 -12.77
C ASP A 148 3.98 3.31 -12.58
N ILE A 149 3.48 3.39 -11.34
CA ILE A 149 2.19 4.03 -11.02
C ILE A 149 2.24 5.54 -11.32
N MET A 150 3.41 6.15 -11.15
CA MET A 150 3.58 7.59 -11.40
C MET A 150 3.38 7.96 -12.89
N GLN A 151 3.45 6.99 -13.80
CA GLN A 151 3.19 7.22 -15.23
C GLN A 151 1.73 7.60 -15.52
N LEU A 152 0.83 7.28 -14.60
CA LEU A 152 -0.59 7.68 -14.69
C LEU A 152 -0.82 9.17 -14.37
N LEU A 153 0.21 9.87 -13.89
CA LEU A 153 0.10 11.29 -13.60
C LEU A 153 0.16 12.13 -14.86
N PRO A 154 -0.65 13.17 -14.99
CA PRO A 154 -0.56 14.09 -16.11
C PRO A 154 0.83 14.71 -16.25
N GLY A 155 1.40 14.67 -17.44
CA GLY A 155 2.73 15.20 -17.76
C GLY A 155 3.90 14.24 -17.44
N SER A 156 3.62 13.02 -16.99
CA SER A 156 4.65 11.99 -16.82
C SER A 156 5.01 11.34 -18.16
N LEU A 157 6.29 11.01 -18.34
CA LEU A 157 6.73 10.22 -19.50
C LEU A 157 6.32 8.77 -19.29
N THR A 158 5.67 8.19 -20.30
CA THR A 158 5.30 6.77 -20.27
C THR A 158 6.51 5.90 -20.59
N SER A 159 6.75 4.88 -19.79
CA SER A 159 7.73 3.83 -20.05
C SER A 159 7.15 2.48 -19.68
N ASN A 160 7.66 1.40 -20.24
CA ASN A 160 7.20 0.07 -19.86
C ASN A 160 7.53 -0.21 -18.39
N PRO A 161 6.58 -0.79 -17.62
CA PRO A 161 6.82 -1.21 -16.24
C PRO A 161 8.04 -2.13 -16.15
N THR A 162 8.99 -1.80 -15.26
CA THR A 162 10.24 -2.56 -15.13
C THR A 162 10.73 -2.62 -13.69
N LEU A 163 11.38 -3.75 -13.34
CA LEU A 163 12.15 -3.89 -12.11
C LEU A 163 13.66 -3.90 -12.37
N THR A 164 14.10 -3.82 -13.63
CA THR A 164 15.50 -4.00 -14.00
C THR A 164 16.37 -2.78 -13.75
N SER A 165 15.76 -1.60 -13.68
CA SER A 165 16.47 -0.35 -13.40
C SER A 165 15.81 0.40 -12.26
N LYS A 166 16.63 1.10 -11.46
CA LYS A 166 16.16 2.04 -10.48
C LYS A 166 15.68 3.29 -11.20
N ASN A 167 14.45 3.66 -10.99
CA ASN A 167 13.87 4.90 -11.49
C ASN A 167 13.47 5.77 -10.31
N ASP A 168 13.85 7.04 -10.35
CA ASP A 168 13.51 8.00 -9.32
C ASP A 168 12.15 8.64 -9.59
N ILE A 169 11.42 8.97 -8.55
CA ILE A 169 10.19 9.74 -8.65
C ILE A 169 10.56 11.23 -8.60
N THR A 170 10.23 11.96 -9.65
CA THR A 170 10.38 13.40 -9.72
C THR A 170 9.02 14.07 -9.85
N ILE A 171 8.77 15.08 -9.02
CA ILE A 171 7.55 15.88 -9.03
C ILE A 171 7.94 17.30 -9.42
N ARG A 172 7.28 17.87 -10.45
CA ARG A 172 7.59 19.20 -11.00
C ARG A 172 9.03 19.32 -11.52
N SER A 173 9.45 18.37 -12.33
CA SER A 173 10.77 18.38 -12.92
C SER A 173 10.88 19.45 -14.01
N ILE A 174 11.50 20.60 -13.70
CA ILE A 174 12.31 21.36 -14.64
C ILE A 174 13.66 20.63 -14.65
N TYR A 175 14.33 20.56 -15.82
CA TYR A 175 15.64 19.93 -15.98
C TYR A 175 16.52 20.06 -14.71
N ASP A 176 16.78 18.96 -14.04
CA ASP A 176 17.53 18.91 -12.79
C ASP A 176 18.66 17.87 -12.92
N PRO A 177 19.84 18.31 -13.47
CA PRO A 177 20.96 17.40 -13.72
C PRO A 177 21.54 16.77 -12.44
N GLY A 178 21.22 17.32 -11.27
CA GLY A 178 21.63 16.80 -9.97
C GLY A 178 20.63 15.87 -9.32
N ASN A 179 19.48 15.62 -9.96
CA ASN A 179 18.36 14.83 -9.43
C ASN A 179 17.89 15.28 -8.03
N ASN A 180 18.01 16.59 -7.75
CA ASN A 180 17.69 17.18 -6.45
C ASN A 180 16.18 17.07 -6.13
N ASN A 181 15.33 17.14 -7.16
CA ASN A 181 13.89 17.01 -6.99
C ASN A 181 13.49 15.62 -6.49
N ALA A 182 14.16 14.57 -6.95
CA ALA A 182 13.88 13.22 -6.48
C ALA A 182 14.21 13.02 -4.99
N ARG A 183 15.14 13.78 -4.44
CA ARG A 183 15.46 13.76 -3.01
C ARG A 183 14.44 14.50 -2.17
N GLY A 184 13.88 15.59 -2.71
CA GLY A 184 12.85 16.38 -2.06
C GLY A 184 11.47 15.73 -2.06
N VAL A 185 11.31 14.55 -2.70
CA VAL A 185 10.06 13.79 -2.70
C VAL A 185 10.01 12.86 -1.49
N ALA A 186 9.03 13.05 -0.61
CA ALA A 186 8.77 12.13 0.49
C ALA A 186 7.86 11.00 0.05
N LEU A 187 8.20 9.76 0.42
CA LEU A 187 7.28 8.62 0.35
C LEU A 187 6.72 8.34 1.74
N LEU A 188 5.39 8.31 1.85
CA LEU A 188 4.70 7.90 3.06
C LEU A 188 3.84 6.68 2.77
N ILE A 189 3.98 5.63 3.57
CA ILE A 189 3.14 4.43 3.50
C ILE A 189 2.30 4.39 4.77
N ASN A 190 0.98 4.44 4.60
CA ASN A 190 0.02 4.54 5.72
C ASN A 190 0.36 5.68 6.70
N GLY A 191 0.78 6.83 6.17
CA GLY A 191 1.18 8.00 6.96
C GLY A 191 2.57 7.92 7.60
N SER A 192 3.29 6.82 7.45
CA SER A 192 4.67 6.66 7.94
C SER A 192 5.68 6.98 6.85
N ARG A 193 6.59 7.91 7.12
CA ARG A 193 7.66 8.27 6.18
C ARG A 193 8.66 7.13 5.98
N VAL A 194 8.96 6.84 4.74
CA VAL A 194 10.03 5.92 4.36
C VAL A 194 11.34 6.69 4.22
N SER A 195 12.26 6.48 5.16
CA SER A 195 13.58 7.09 5.12
C SER A 195 14.58 6.22 4.35
N ASN A 196 15.50 6.87 3.67
CA ASN A 196 16.66 6.26 3.00
C ASN A 196 18.00 6.74 3.59
N GLU A 197 17.97 7.48 4.70
CA GLU A 197 19.16 8.10 5.29
C GLU A 197 20.21 7.11 5.76
N ALA A 198 19.80 5.89 6.10
CA ALA A 198 20.68 4.80 6.53
C ALA A 198 21.21 3.92 5.40
N SER A 199 20.92 4.25 4.14
CA SER A 199 21.43 3.48 2.99
C SER A 199 22.94 3.64 2.82
N ILE A 200 23.63 2.56 2.41
CA ILE A 200 25.07 2.59 2.11
C ILE A 200 25.30 3.47 0.86
N MET A 201 26.13 4.48 1.01
CA MET A 201 26.63 5.29 -0.12
C MET A 201 27.65 4.50 -0.91
N VAL A 202 27.30 4.09 -2.11
CA VAL A 202 28.11 3.16 -2.89
C VAL A 202 29.25 3.81 -3.67
N GLU A 203 29.15 5.09 -4.05
CA GLU A 203 30.24 5.81 -4.73
C GLU A 203 30.18 7.34 -4.60
N ARG A 204 31.38 7.98 -4.64
CA ARG A 204 31.54 9.46 -4.69
C ARG A 204 31.35 10.05 -6.09
N THR A 205 30.91 9.27 -7.06
CA THR A 205 30.63 9.75 -8.43
C THR A 205 29.20 10.28 -8.54
N SER A 206 28.79 10.77 -9.69
CA SER A 206 27.53 11.49 -9.94
C SER A 206 26.23 10.82 -9.45
N GLU A 207 26.29 9.58 -9.01
CA GLU A 207 25.23 8.88 -8.28
C GLU A 207 25.25 9.14 -6.76
N LEU A 208 25.84 10.23 -6.35
CA LEU A 208 26.12 10.68 -4.98
C LEU A 208 24.88 10.73 -4.07
N PHE A 209 23.74 10.39 -4.57
CA PHE A 209 22.52 10.72 -3.89
C PHE A 209 21.62 9.51 -3.79
N ASN A 210 21.59 8.95 -2.60
CA ASN A 210 20.70 7.87 -2.21
C ASN A 210 19.24 8.30 -2.31
N THR A 211 18.72 8.30 -3.52
CA THR A 211 17.29 8.33 -3.72
C THR A 211 16.69 6.99 -3.29
N LEU A 212 15.43 7.01 -2.87
CA LEU A 212 14.73 5.81 -2.47
C LEU A 212 14.60 4.83 -3.66
N ASP A 213 14.90 3.57 -3.45
CA ASP A 213 14.65 2.54 -4.45
C ASP A 213 13.20 2.05 -4.34
N TYR A 214 12.33 2.57 -5.19
CA TYR A 214 10.90 2.26 -5.21
C TYR A 214 10.57 0.84 -5.68
N ARG A 215 11.54 0.11 -6.25
CA ARG A 215 11.37 -1.29 -6.63
C ARG A 215 11.20 -2.23 -5.44
N LYS A 216 11.60 -1.79 -4.25
CA LYS A 216 11.54 -2.57 -2.99
C LYS A 216 10.11 -2.81 -2.51
N PHE A 217 9.15 -2.00 -2.97
CA PHE A 217 7.76 -2.07 -2.54
C PHE A 217 6.90 -2.80 -3.56
N SER A 218 6.12 -3.78 -3.08
CA SER A 218 5.10 -4.43 -3.89
C SER A 218 3.99 -3.44 -4.20
N THR A 219 3.43 -3.54 -5.42
CA THR A 219 2.30 -2.72 -5.87
C THR A 219 0.96 -3.43 -5.69
N ASP A 220 0.96 -4.72 -5.34
CA ASP A 220 -0.24 -5.56 -5.28
C ASP A 220 -1.10 -5.30 -4.05
N ASN A 221 -0.48 -4.81 -2.97
CA ASN A 221 -1.17 -4.44 -1.74
C ASN A 221 -1.58 -2.95 -1.70
N ILE A 222 -1.46 -2.22 -2.79
CA ILE A 222 -1.80 -0.79 -2.81
C ILE A 222 -3.30 -0.63 -3.09
N GLU A 223 -3.97 0.14 -2.23
CA GLU A 223 -5.34 0.60 -2.40
C GLU A 223 -5.39 1.88 -3.24
N SER A 224 -4.55 2.87 -2.88
CA SER A 224 -4.46 4.12 -3.60
C SER A 224 -3.09 4.76 -3.44
N VAL A 225 -2.72 5.58 -4.41
CA VAL A 225 -1.55 6.45 -4.36
C VAL A 225 -2.02 7.88 -4.59
N GLU A 226 -1.75 8.74 -3.62
CA GLU A 226 -2.00 10.17 -3.73
C GLU A 226 -0.68 10.91 -3.88
N VAL A 227 -0.59 11.79 -4.87
CA VAL A 227 0.60 12.60 -5.12
C VAL A 227 0.28 14.06 -4.84
N LEU A 228 0.92 14.58 -3.81
CA LEU A 228 0.80 15.97 -3.38
C LEU A 228 1.87 16.80 -4.06
N LYS A 229 1.43 17.85 -4.76
CA LYS A 229 2.29 18.82 -5.47
C LYS A 229 2.12 20.20 -4.84
N GLY A 230 3.19 20.97 -4.71
CA GLY A 230 3.12 22.33 -4.19
C GLY A 230 3.61 22.49 -2.77
N ILE A 231 3.04 23.45 -2.04
CA ILE A 231 3.38 23.72 -0.64
C ILE A 231 2.61 22.72 0.21
N LEU A 232 3.34 21.83 0.85
CA LEU A 232 2.75 20.80 1.71
C LEU A 232 2.47 21.33 3.12
N SER A 233 1.53 20.70 3.81
CA SER A 233 1.28 20.95 5.22
C SER A 233 2.54 20.66 6.06
N ALA A 234 2.74 21.41 7.13
CA ALA A 234 3.86 21.22 8.05
C ALA A 234 3.90 19.82 8.69
N GLU A 235 2.79 19.08 8.65
CA GLU A 235 2.73 17.69 9.15
C GLU A 235 3.66 16.72 8.40
N TYR A 236 3.99 17.02 7.12
CA TYR A 236 4.83 16.15 6.30
C TYR A 236 6.33 16.36 6.52
N GLY A 237 6.77 17.45 7.14
CA GLY A 237 8.19 17.76 7.45
C GLY A 237 9.17 17.54 6.27
N ASP A 238 10.28 18.26 6.21
CA ASP A 238 11.42 18.04 5.28
C ASP A 238 11.10 17.65 3.83
N VAL A 239 10.03 18.21 3.25
CA VAL A 239 9.60 17.95 1.89
C VAL A 239 9.74 19.19 1.05
N THR A 240 10.54 19.14 -0.01
CA THR A 240 10.84 20.30 -0.86
C THR A 240 10.22 20.20 -2.25
N ALA A 241 10.00 18.99 -2.76
CA ALA A 241 9.50 18.77 -4.13
C ALA A 241 8.06 18.25 -4.18
N GLY A 242 7.62 17.53 -3.16
CA GLY A 242 6.29 16.94 -3.10
C GLY A 242 6.25 15.67 -2.25
N ALA A 243 5.07 15.06 -2.11
CA ALA A 243 4.93 13.80 -1.39
C ALA A 243 4.10 12.79 -2.15
N VAL A 244 4.46 11.53 -2.01
CA VAL A 244 3.72 10.36 -2.50
C VAL A 244 3.16 9.62 -1.29
N LEU A 245 1.84 9.64 -1.17
CA LEU A 245 1.11 8.99 -0.08
C LEU A 245 0.55 7.66 -0.59
N VAL A 246 1.00 6.58 -0.03
CA VAL A 246 0.55 5.23 -0.37
C VAL A 246 -0.34 4.71 0.74
N LYS A 247 -1.56 4.30 0.38
CA LYS A 247 -2.46 3.55 1.26
C LYS A 247 -2.45 2.09 0.85
N THR A 248 -2.27 1.20 1.81
CA THR A 248 -2.35 -0.24 1.58
C THR A 248 -3.76 -0.76 1.80
N LYS A 249 -4.11 -1.82 1.10
CA LYS A 249 -5.38 -2.51 1.28
C LYS A 249 -5.53 -2.95 2.73
N ALA A 250 -6.66 -2.63 3.33
CA ALA A 250 -7.02 -3.04 4.68
C ALA A 250 -8.40 -3.69 4.65
N GLY A 251 -8.68 -4.56 5.63
CA GLY A 251 -9.97 -5.15 5.78
C GLY A 251 -10.18 -6.47 5.03
N ARG A 252 -11.44 -6.86 4.88
CA ARG A 252 -11.81 -8.08 4.17
C ARG A 252 -11.64 -7.87 2.67
N THR A 253 -10.74 -8.59 2.03
CA THR A 253 -10.54 -8.59 0.59
C THR A 253 -10.65 -10.01 0.04
N PRO A 254 -11.12 -10.20 -1.21
CA PRO A 254 -11.15 -11.50 -1.83
C PRO A 254 -9.74 -12.09 -1.93
N PHE A 255 -9.67 -13.40 -2.12
CA PHE A 255 -8.43 -14.07 -2.46
C PHE A 255 -7.99 -13.64 -3.85
N GLU A 256 -6.77 -13.15 -3.99
CA GLU A 256 -6.20 -12.67 -5.24
C GLU A 256 -4.81 -13.28 -5.43
N ILE A 257 -4.60 -13.91 -6.58
CA ILE A 257 -3.28 -14.32 -7.05
C ILE A 257 -3.02 -13.61 -8.36
N ARG A 258 -1.85 -13.02 -8.48
CA ARG A 258 -1.38 -12.44 -9.74
C ARG A 258 -0.07 -13.09 -10.15
N VAL A 259 -0.01 -13.51 -11.40
CA VAL A 259 1.21 -14.03 -12.03
C VAL A 259 1.58 -13.14 -13.19
N LYS A 260 2.81 -12.66 -13.22
CA LYS A 260 3.39 -11.89 -14.32
C LYS A 260 4.57 -12.67 -14.89
N ALA A 261 4.55 -12.84 -16.20
CA ALA A 261 5.63 -13.51 -16.92
C ALA A 261 5.89 -12.78 -18.24
N ASP A 262 6.87 -11.92 -18.25
CA ASP A 262 7.41 -11.29 -19.46
C ASP A 262 8.88 -11.74 -19.65
N PRO A 263 9.52 -11.43 -20.79
CA PRO A 263 10.89 -11.87 -21.06
C PRO A 263 11.90 -11.45 -19.98
N ARG A 264 11.68 -10.29 -19.34
CA ARG A 264 12.60 -9.73 -18.35
C ARG A 264 12.15 -9.95 -16.93
N THR A 265 10.84 -10.09 -16.65
CA THR A 265 10.30 -10.14 -15.29
C THR A 265 9.42 -11.37 -15.10
N LYS A 266 9.67 -12.08 -14.00
CA LYS A 266 8.81 -13.15 -13.48
C LYS A 266 8.38 -12.72 -12.08
N ALA A 267 7.06 -12.66 -11.85
CA ALA A 267 6.54 -12.29 -10.54
C ALA A 267 5.29 -13.09 -10.21
N ILE A 268 5.12 -13.35 -8.93
CA ILE A 268 3.92 -13.93 -8.35
C ILE A 268 3.57 -13.16 -7.09
N SER A 269 2.31 -12.80 -6.94
CA SER A 269 1.81 -12.19 -5.72
C SER A 269 0.53 -12.86 -5.26
N PHE A 270 0.28 -12.73 -3.99
CA PHE A 270 -0.84 -13.32 -3.27
C PHE A 270 -1.38 -12.30 -2.28
N SER A 271 -2.69 -12.15 -2.18
CA SER A 271 -3.32 -11.37 -1.14
C SER A 271 -4.65 -11.95 -0.70
N LYS A 272 -4.99 -11.80 0.59
CA LYS A 272 -6.25 -12.21 1.20
C LYS A 272 -6.53 -11.38 2.45
N GLY A 273 -7.75 -10.86 2.55
CA GLY A 273 -8.27 -10.27 3.77
C GLY A 273 -9.24 -11.21 4.48
N PHE A 274 -9.01 -11.41 5.77
CA PHE A 274 -9.80 -12.26 6.64
C PHE A 274 -10.59 -11.39 7.60
N TYR A 275 -11.85 -11.73 7.79
CA TYR A 275 -12.65 -11.23 8.89
C TYR A 275 -12.44 -12.14 10.09
N LEU A 276 -12.04 -11.59 11.23
CA LEU A 276 -11.70 -12.36 12.43
C LEU A 276 -12.89 -12.54 13.40
N GLY A 277 -14.07 -12.04 13.02
CA GLY A 277 -15.27 -12.11 13.87
C GLY A 277 -15.67 -10.75 14.46
N ASN A 278 -16.86 -10.75 15.10
CA ASN A 278 -17.49 -9.56 15.67
C ASN A 278 -16.59 -8.86 16.63
N GLU A 279 -15.92 -7.98 16.75
CA GLU A 279 -15.02 -7.29 17.69
C GLU A 279 -13.52 -7.56 17.48
N SER A 280 -13.15 -8.60 16.71
CA SER A 280 -11.75 -8.95 16.48
C SER A 280 -11.13 -8.25 15.26
N GLY A 281 -11.95 -7.55 14.45
CA GLY A 281 -11.48 -6.79 13.30
C GLY A 281 -11.13 -7.64 12.08
N ASN A 282 -10.22 -7.14 11.26
CA ASN A 282 -9.81 -7.75 10.01
C ASN A 282 -8.29 -7.91 9.95
N LEU A 283 -7.85 -8.98 9.29
CA LEU A 283 -6.44 -9.24 9.00
C LEU A 283 -6.27 -9.40 7.50
N ASN A 284 -5.45 -8.57 6.88
CA ASN A 284 -5.06 -8.70 5.50
C ASN A 284 -3.61 -9.21 5.43
N ILE A 285 -3.39 -10.21 4.58
CA ILE A 285 -2.08 -10.83 4.34
C ILE A 285 -1.76 -10.67 2.88
N ASP A 286 -0.59 -10.16 2.57
CA ASP A 286 -0.06 -10.06 1.21
C ASP A 286 1.39 -10.56 1.15
N ALA A 287 1.73 -11.20 0.07
CA ALA A 287 3.08 -11.64 -0.23
C ALA A 287 3.37 -11.52 -1.73
N ASP A 288 4.59 -11.16 -2.06
CA ASP A 288 5.05 -10.98 -3.43
C ASP A 288 6.46 -11.53 -3.57
N TYR A 289 6.73 -12.18 -4.69
CA TYR A 289 8.05 -12.52 -5.14
C TYR A 289 8.22 -12.10 -6.60
N ALA A 290 9.29 -11.38 -6.88
CA ALA A 290 9.62 -10.95 -8.22
C ALA A 290 11.10 -11.16 -8.53
N ARG A 291 11.37 -11.62 -9.74
CA ARG A 291 12.72 -11.75 -10.30
C ARG A 291 12.78 -11.08 -11.66
N ALA A 292 13.76 -10.21 -11.82
CA ALA A 292 13.91 -9.46 -13.07
C ALA A 292 15.37 -9.53 -13.57
N TYR A 293 15.50 -9.52 -14.89
CA TYR A 293 16.77 -9.54 -15.61
C TYR A 293 16.89 -8.26 -16.44
N LYS A 294 18.06 -7.63 -16.46
CA LYS A 294 18.33 -6.47 -17.31
C LYS A 294 18.30 -6.86 -18.79
N ASP A 295 18.89 -7.99 -19.14
CA ASP A 295 18.75 -8.64 -20.43
C ASP A 295 18.23 -10.07 -20.26
N ALA A 296 17.15 -10.41 -20.95
CA ALA A 296 16.55 -11.75 -20.89
C ALA A 296 17.47 -12.86 -21.39
N ARG A 297 18.44 -12.53 -22.25
CA ARG A 297 19.42 -13.45 -22.86
C ARG A 297 20.63 -13.65 -21.97
N SER A 298 20.94 -12.69 -21.09
CA SER A 298 22.12 -12.71 -20.23
C SER A 298 21.73 -12.53 -18.76
N PRO A 299 21.79 -13.58 -17.94
CA PRO A 299 21.38 -13.54 -16.53
C PRO A 299 22.47 -12.96 -15.61
N VAL A 300 23.27 -11.99 -16.09
CA VAL A 300 24.34 -11.39 -15.29
C VAL A 300 23.84 -10.29 -14.34
N ASP A 301 22.85 -9.51 -14.77
CA ASP A 301 22.22 -8.49 -13.95
C ASP A 301 20.85 -8.97 -13.49
N ILE A 302 20.74 -9.27 -12.20
CA ILE A 302 19.56 -9.89 -11.62
C ILE A 302 19.06 -9.06 -10.44
N TYR A 303 17.79 -8.74 -10.47
CA TYR A 303 17.07 -8.15 -9.35
C TYR A 303 16.03 -9.14 -8.81
N ASN A 304 16.07 -9.40 -7.51
CA ASN A 304 15.10 -10.24 -6.81
C ASN A 304 14.44 -9.44 -5.69
N ARG A 305 13.17 -9.60 -5.52
CA ARG A 305 12.39 -9.02 -4.42
C ARG A 305 11.45 -10.08 -3.86
N ALA A 306 11.42 -10.18 -2.53
CA ALA A 306 10.36 -10.86 -1.81
C ALA A 306 9.78 -9.90 -0.78
N THR A 307 8.46 -9.75 -0.72
CA THR A 307 7.77 -8.90 0.25
C THR A 307 6.73 -9.68 1.02
N LEU A 308 6.49 -9.27 2.25
CA LEU A 308 5.41 -9.76 3.10
C LEU A 308 4.79 -8.57 3.81
N GLY A 309 3.45 -8.49 3.76
CA GLY A 309 2.67 -7.49 4.47
C GLY A 309 1.56 -8.15 5.30
N LEU A 310 1.32 -7.62 6.48
CA LEU A 310 0.25 -8.00 7.39
C LEU A 310 -0.43 -6.72 7.86
N THR A 311 -1.68 -6.51 7.49
CA THR A 311 -2.47 -5.35 7.93
C THR A 311 -3.59 -5.82 8.83
N TYR A 312 -3.53 -5.42 10.09
CA TYR A 312 -4.64 -5.58 11.03
C TYR A 312 -5.42 -4.27 11.11
N SER A 313 -6.74 -4.33 11.05
CA SER A 313 -7.61 -3.17 11.20
C SER A 313 -8.80 -3.50 12.10
N ASN A 314 -9.10 -2.60 13.04
CA ASN A 314 -10.27 -2.73 13.90
C ASN A 314 -10.79 -1.35 14.29
N THR A 315 -12.10 -1.29 14.60
CA THR A 315 -12.74 -0.12 15.19
C THR A 315 -13.37 -0.52 16.51
N PHE A 316 -12.76 -0.08 17.59
CA PHE A 316 -13.26 -0.31 18.95
C PHE A 316 -14.31 0.74 19.27
N ILE A 317 -15.57 0.30 19.43
CA ILE A 317 -16.67 1.19 19.78
C ILE A 317 -16.83 1.20 21.28
N ARG A 318 -16.36 2.27 21.95
CA ARG A 318 -16.49 2.45 23.38
C ARG A 318 -17.46 3.61 23.67
N GLY A 319 -18.73 3.31 23.76
CA GLY A 319 -19.78 4.32 23.91
C GLY A 319 -19.86 5.24 22.69
N SER A 320 -19.76 6.56 22.90
CA SER A 320 -19.78 7.56 21.82
C SER A 320 -18.40 7.92 21.26
N SER A 321 -17.35 7.21 21.67
CA SER A 321 -15.95 7.53 21.37
C SER A 321 -15.26 6.38 20.62
N PRO A 322 -15.54 6.20 19.32
CA PRO A 322 -14.92 5.15 18.52
C PRO A 322 -13.41 5.39 18.39
N LEU A 323 -12.63 4.31 18.59
CA LEU A 323 -11.21 4.25 18.35
C LEU A 323 -10.96 3.39 17.11
N ARG A 324 -10.50 4.00 16.04
CA ARG A 324 -10.02 3.28 14.85
C ARG A 324 -8.54 2.96 15.03
N PHE A 325 -8.18 1.69 14.91
CA PHE A 325 -6.82 1.21 15.05
C PHE A 325 -6.42 0.38 13.84
N ASN A 326 -5.27 0.70 13.27
CA ASN A 326 -4.64 -0.08 12.22
C ASN A 326 -3.19 -0.36 12.60
N ALA A 327 -2.73 -1.57 12.30
CA ALA A 327 -1.34 -1.98 12.45
C ALA A 327 -0.88 -2.63 11.14
N TYR A 328 0.19 -2.11 10.56
CA TYR A 328 0.80 -2.60 9.34
C TYR A 328 2.22 -3.08 9.63
N LEU A 329 2.42 -4.38 9.58
CA LEU A 329 3.74 -5.02 9.63
C LEU A 329 4.15 -5.37 8.20
N SER A 330 5.25 -4.84 7.73
CA SER A 330 5.76 -5.14 6.40
C SER A 330 7.25 -5.44 6.41
N GLY A 331 7.66 -6.36 5.55
CA GLY A 331 9.06 -6.70 5.36
C GLY A 331 9.38 -6.95 3.90
N TYR A 332 10.65 -6.71 3.55
CA TYR A 332 11.16 -7.08 2.24
C TYR A 332 12.58 -7.64 2.32
N LEU A 333 12.86 -8.53 1.37
CA LEU A 333 14.18 -9.03 1.06
C LEU A 333 14.49 -8.68 -0.39
N VAL A 334 15.60 -8.00 -0.63
CA VAL A 334 16.02 -7.56 -1.96
C VAL A 334 17.43 -8.05 -2.23
N GLY A 335 17.61 -8.61 -3.42
CA GLY A 335 18.91 -8.93 -3.97
C GLY A 335 19.09 -8.22 -5.32
N ASN A 336 20.12 -7.41 -5.44
CA ASN A 336 20.49 -6.76 -6.69
C ASN A 336 21.95 -7.10 -6.99
N ASN A 337 22.14 -7.97 -7.96
CA ASN A 337 23.46 -8.52 -8.29
C ASN A 337 23.78 -8.21 -9.75
N SER A 338 24.97 -7.67 -9.97
CA SER A 338 25.60 -7.61 -11.28
C SER A 338 26.77 -8.59 -11.25
N LEU A 339 26.66 -9.66 -12.02
CA LEU A 339 27.67 -10.71 -12.10
C LEU A 339 28.69 -10.40 -13.22
N ILE A 340 29.82 -11.10 -13.22
CA ILE A 340 30.79 -10.97 -14.30
C ILE A 340 30.14 -11.42 -15.61
N ASP A 341 30.17 -10.54 -16.60
CA ASP A 341 29.76 -10.87 -17.97
C ASP A 341 30.99 -11.35 -18.74
N PRO A 342 31.00 -12.60 -19.21
CA PRO A 342 32.15 -13.12 -19.97
C PRO A 342 32.35 -12.44 -21.32
N ASP A 343 31.30 -11.80 -21.85
CA ASP A 343 31.33 -11.17 -23.16
C ASP A 343 31.78 -9.70 -23.11
N VAL A 344 32.00 -9.17 -21.90
CA VAL A 344 32.44 -7.79 -21.67
C VAL A 344 33.85 -7.75 -21.10
N SER A 345 34.68 -6.85 -21.61
CA SER A 345 36.06 -6.67 -21.16
C SER A 345 36.20 -6.18 -19.72
N MET A 346 35.22 -5.41 -19.24
CA MET A 346 35.15 -4.96 -17.83
C MET A 346 34.57 -6.09 -16.98
N ARG A 347 35.35 -6.53 -16.01
CA ARG A 347 34.99 -7.67 -15.14
C ARG A 347 34.65 -7.23 -13.71
N ASP A 348 33.94 -6.15 -13.61
CA ASP A 348 33.42 -5.68 -12.33
C ASP A 348 32.14 -6.44 -12.00
N PHE A 349 31.96 -6.74 -10.73
CA PHE A 349 30.67 -7.25 -10.26
C PHE A 349 30.27 -6.64 -8.94
N THR A 350 28.97 -6.53 -8.72
CA THR A 350 28.39 -6.01 -7.51
C THR A 350 27.37 -6.98 -6.95
N LYS A 351 27.32 -7.09 -5.63
CA LYS A 351 26.28 -7.82 -4.93
C LYS A 351 25.71 -6.94 -3.84
N ARG A 352 24.43 -6.73 -3.90
CA ARG A 352 23.69 -5.98 -2.87
C ARG A 352 22.56 -6.84 -2.33
N ARG A 353 22.51 -6.99 -1.03
CA ARG A 353 21.44 -7.68 -0.32
C ARG A 353 20.89 -6.76 0.73
N GLU A 354 19.58 -6.67 0.80
CA GLU A 354 18.89 -5.82 1.76
C GLU A 354 17.73 -6.59 2.37
N ALA A 355 17.61 -6.49 3.68
CA ALA A 355 16.49 -6.99 4.45
C ALA A 355 15.93 -5.86 5.30
N ASN A 356 14.62 -5.72 5.34
CA ASN A 356 13.94 -4.71 6.12
C ASN A 356 12.68 -5.27 6.75
N LEU A 357 12.39 -4.82 7.96
CA LEU A 357 11.14 -5.06 8.67
C LEU A 357 10.66 -3.74 9.24
N SER A 358 9.40 -3.39 9.02
CA SER A 358 8.78 -2.18 9.52
C SER A 358 7.42 -2.46 10.13
N LEU A 359 7.12 -1.76 11.23
CA LEU A 359 5.82 -1.75 11.88
C LEU A 359 5.30 -0.33 11.90
N THR A 360 4.08 -0.12 11.43
CA THR A 360 3.36 1.16 11.49
C THR A 360 2.03 0.93 12.19
N MET A 361 1.74 1.72 13.23
CA MET A 361 0.45 1.74 13.91
C MET A 361 -0.15 3.13 13.73
N TYR A 362 -1.37 3.20 13.23
CA TYR A 362 -2.02 4.47 12.92
C TYR A 362 -3.52 4.40 13.10
N GLY A 363 -4.12 5.54 13.33
CA GLY A 363 -5.56 5.60 13.47
C GLY A 363 -6.07 6.93 13.98
N ASN A 364 -7.35 6.91 14.36
CA ASN A 364 -8.07 8.07 14.84
C ASN A 364 -8.93 7.69 16.03
N TRP A 365 -8.86 8.49 17.08
CA TRP A 365 -9.71 8.35 18.26
C TRP A 365 -10.64 9.56 18.36
N GLN A 366 -11.95 9.34 18.27
CA GLN A 366 -12.94 10.38 18.45
C GLN A 366 -13.29 10.50 19.93
N LEU A 367 -12.83 11.56 20.58
CA LEU A 367 -12.99 11.75 22.02
C LEU A 367 -14.31 12.47 22.38
N LYS A 368 -14.88 13.26 21.45
CA LYS A 368 -16.13 14.03 21.61
C LYS A 368 -16.18 14.86 22.92
N ARG A 369 -15.04 15.35 23.37
CA ARG A 369 -14.94 16.26 24.51
C ARG A 369 -14.96 17.72 24.02
N SER A 370 -15.38 18.64 24.88
CA SER A 370 -15.57 20.07 24.51
C SER A 370 -14.32 20.75 23.97
N TRP A 371 -13.13 20.32 24.37
CA TRP A 371 -11.85 20.92 23.99
C TRP A 371 -10.98 20.02 23.08
N ILE A 372 -11.24 18.72 23.06
CA ILE A 372 -10.60 17.78 22.09
C ILE A 372 -11.71 16.94 21.43
N THR A 373 -11.86 17.12 20.14
CA THR A 373 -12.85 16.37 19.34
C THR A 373 -12.29 15.04 18.84
N SER A 374 -11.03 15.03 18.41
CA SER A 374 -10.38 13.83 17.89
C SER A 374 -8.88 13.86 18.10
N LEU A 375 -8.25 12.69 18.16
CA LEU A 375 -6.81 12.48 18.21
C LEU A 375 -6.41 11.56 17.04
N ASN A 376 -5.62 12.07 16.12
CA ASN A 376 -4.96 11.25 15.10
C ASN A 376 -3.61 10.81 15.63
N TYR A 377 -3.25 9.55 15.43
CA TYR A 377 -1.96 9.04 15.85
C TYR A 377 -1.30 8.20 14.75
N ASN A 378 0.02 8.27 14.69
CA ASN A 378 0.85 7.46 13.83
C ASN A 378 2.17 7.16 14.53
N PHE A 379 2.49 5.88 14.71
CA PHE A 379 3.74 5.40 15.27
C PHE A 379 4.38 4.42 14.29
N SER A 380 5.65 4.61 13.98
CA SER A 380 6.36 3.70 13.12
C SER A 380 7.76 3.39 13.62
N GLY A 381 8.19 2.16 13.39
CA GLY A 381 9.53 1.70 13.64
C GLY A 381 10.02 0.82 12.47
N ARG A 382 11.30 0.95 12.16
CA ARG A 382 11.93 0.19 11.08
C ARG A 382 13.27 -0.34 11.51
N VAL A 383 13.56 -1.58 11.14
CA VAL A 383 14.88 -2.22 11.31
C VAL A 383 15.25 -2.82 9.97
N GLY A 384 16.47 -2.51 9.52
CA GLY A 384 16.96 -3.03 8.25
C GLY A 384 18.45 -3.34 8.32
N ARG A 385 18.89 -4.19 7.39
CA ARG A 385 20.29 -4.52 7.14
C ARG A 385 20.54 -4.49 5.65
N GLU A 386 21.64 -3.87 5.27
CA GLU A 386 22.13 -3.82 3.91
C GLU A 386 23.57 -4.31 3.87
N ASP A 387 23.84 -5.28 3.01
CA ASP A 387 25.18 -5.79 2.72
C ASP A 387 25.50 -5.47 1.26
N TYR A 388 26.60 -4.77 1.01
CA TYR A 388 27.07 -4.40 -0.31
C TYR A 388 28.51 -4.87 -0.53
N GLN A 389 28.75 -5.50 -1.66
CA GLN A 389 30.05 -5.94 -2.09
C GLN A 389 30.29 -5.47 -3.53
N LYS A 390 31.42 -4.82 -3.76
CA LYS A 390 31.88 -4.43 -5.09
C LYS A 390 33.27 -5.02 -5.30
N TYR A 391 33.43 -5.66 -6.44
CA TYR A 391 34.72 -6.15 -6.91
C TYR A 391 35.03 -5.44 -8.21
N SER A 392 36.18 -4.83 -8.29
CA SER A 392 36.69 -4.21 -9.50
C SER A 392 38.09 -4.74 -9.82
N VAL A 393 38.35 -4.93 -11.09
CA VAL A 393 39.69 -5.36 -11.54
C VAL A 393 40.60 -4.16 -11.57
N ASN A 394 41.61 -4.15 -10.69
CA ASN A 394 42.68 -3.16 -10.72
C ASN A 394 43.75 -3.62 -11.73
N ASN A 395 44.15 -2.72 -12.63
CA ASN A 395 45.33 -2.87 -13.51
C ASN A 395 45.25 -3.92 -14.61
N GLY A 396 44.08 -4.21 -15.17
CA GLY A 396 44.01 -4.98 -16.43
C GLY A 396 44.49 -6.42 -16.39
N LEU A 397 44.78 -6.97 -15.19
CA LEU A 397 45.09 -8.38 -15.05
C LEU A 397 43.83 -9.22 -15.32
N PRO A 398 43.90 -10.19 -16.25
CA PRO A 398 42.77 -11.05 -16.52
C PRO A 398 42.45 -11.86 -15.28
N LEU A 399 41.18 -11.79 -14.81
CA LEU A 399 40.68 -12.72 -13.83
C LEU A 399 40.72 -14.14 -14.40
N PRO A 400 41.12 -15.14 -13.62
CA PRO A 400 41.06 -16.52 -14.09
C PRO A 400 39.62 -16.86 -14.47
N THR A 401 39.46 -17.35 -15.69
CA THR A 401 38.15 -17.69 -16.31
C THR A 401 37.44 -18.88 -15.64
N THR A 402 38.03 -19.48 -14.62
CA THR A 402 37.55 -20.72 -14.00
C THR A 402 36.68 -20.57 -12.76
N GLU A 403 36.50 -19.38 -12.24
CA GLU A 403 35.64 -19.21 -11.05
C GLU A 403 34.22 -18.73 -11.38
N ARG A 404 33.46 -19.52 -12.13
CA ARG A 404 32.01 -19.55 -11.94
C ARG A 404 31.69 -20.44 -10.75
N LYS A 405 31.70 -19.89 -9.55
CA LYS A 405 31.00 -20.55 -8.45
C LYS A 405 29.53 -20.12 -8.56
N THR A 406 28.74 -21.08 -9.05
CA THR A 406 27.25 -21.07 -9.01
C THR A 406 26.73 -20.86 -7.61
#